data_9e1de8ee76ecd23acf286a3893a7bee3
#
_entry.id   9e1de8ee76ecd23acf286a3893a7bee3
#
_cell.length_a   1.000
_cell.length_b   1.000
_cell.length_c   1.000
_cell.angle_alpha   90.00
_cell.angle_beta   90.00
_cell.angle_gamma   90.00
#
_symmetry.space_group_name_H-M   'P 1'
#
loop_
_entity.id
_entity.type
_entity.pdbx_description
1 polymer ?
#
loop_
_entity_poly.entity_id
_entity_poly.type
_entity_poly.pdbx_seq_one_letter_code
_entity_poly.pdbx_strand_id
1 'polypeptide(L)'
;MLRKKTNGVARRPQRTSILTDVAQTTVDRRAFLRGSGLAIGGLTAIAATGGTVTQATAATAANAAVETVKSVCTHCSVGCTVIAEVQDGVWTGQEPGWDSPFNLGAHCAKGAAVREHAHGERRLKYPMKKEGGEWKRISWEQAIDEIGGGMMQIRQESGPDSVYWLGSAKHNNEQAYLFRKFAAYWGTNNVDHQARICHSTTVAGVANTWGYGAMTNSYNDIHNSKAIFIIGGNPAEAHPVSLLHVMKAKEQNNAPLIVCDPRFTRTAAHADEYVRFRPGTDVALVWGILWHIFENGWEDKEFIRTRVWGMDQIREEVAKWTPEEVERVTGTPGRQLERVARTLANNR
;
A
#
# COMPACT_ATOMS: atom_id res chain seq x y z
N MET A 1 35.27 -11.62 -0.12
CA MET A 1 35.80 -10.82 -1.25
C MET A 1 35.06 -11.27 -2.52
N LEU A 2 34.01 -10.54 -2.92
CA LEU A 2 33.25 -10.84 -4.13
C LEU A 2 33.63 -9.81 -5.19
N ARG A 3 34.29 -10.25 -6.26
CA ARG A 3 34.67 -9.41 -7.41
C ARG A 3 33.47 -9.21 -8.34
N LYS A 4 33.12 -7.95 -8.62
CA LYS A 4 32.23 -7.56 -9.71
C LYS A 4 32.82 -7.96 -11.05
N LYS A 5 32.08 -8.75 -11.86
CA LYS A 5 32.36 -8.90 -13.30
C LYS A 5 31.61 -7.81 -14.06
N THR A 6 32.34 -6.86 -14.62
CA THR A 6 31.89 -6.02 -15.72
C THR A 6 32.25 -6.73 -17.01
N ASN A 7 31.27 -6.87 -17.95
CA ASN A 7 31.47 -6.66 -19.40
C ASN A 7 30.34 -7.33 -20.20
N GLY A 8 29.83 -6.58 -21.13
CA GLY A 8 28.91 -7.04 -22.16
C GLY A 8 28.05 -5.91 -22.72
N VAL A 9 28.67 -4.94 -23.37
CA VAL A 9 27.93 -3.93 -24.17
C VAL A 9 27.49 -4.60 -25.46
N ALA A 10 26.24 -4.96 -25.57
CA ALA A 10 25.63 -5.37 -26.84
C ALA A 10 25.45 -4.16 -27.75
N ARG A 11 26.14 -4.16 -28.92
CA ARG A 11 25.94 -3.18 -29.99
C ARG A 11 24.52 -3.31 -30.56
N ARG A 12 23.73 -2.24 -30.46
CA ARG A 12 22.49 -2.08 -31.18
C ARG A 12 22.75 -1.79 -32.66
N PRO A 13 21.96 -2.37 -33.60
CA PRO A 13 22.03 -1.99 -34.99
C PRO A 13 21.54 -0.55 -35.19
N GLN A 14 22.28 0.24 -35.98
CA GLN A 14 21.89 1.58 -36.39
C GLN A 14 20.62 1.54 -37.26
N ARG A 15 19.55 2.12 -36.75
CA ARG A 15 18.41 2.54 -37.58
C ARG A 15 18.64 4.02 -37.93
N THR A 16 18.93 4.30 -39.20
CA THR A 16 18.89 5.64 -39.76
C THR A 16 17.45 6.12 -39.80
N SER A 17 17.09 7.10 -38.97
CA SER A 17 15.84 7.85 -39.07
C SER A 17 16.15 9.34 -39.25
N ILE A 18 15.45 9.96 -40.15
CA ILE A 18 15.58 11.38 -40.58
C ILE A 18 15.13 12.38 -39.48
N LEU A 19 14.94 11.90 -38.24
CA LEU A 19 14.47 12.71 -37.11
C LEU A 19 15.58 13.00 -36.07
N THR A 20 16.84 12.75 -36.34
CA THR A 20 17.94 12.89 -35.37
C THR A 20 18.59 14.27 -35.26
N ASP A 21 18.16 15.26 -36.05
CA ASP A 21 18.78 16.59 -36.03
C ASP A 21 18.09 17.65 -35.14
N VAL A 22 16.98 17.29 -34.44
CA VAL A 22 16.28 18.26 -33.59
C VAL A 22 16.57 18.08 -32.09
N ALA A 23 17.40 17.11 -31.68
CA ALA A 23 17.49 16.67 -30.28
C ALA A 23 18.78 17.16 -29.54
N GLN A 24 19.48 18.20 -30.00
CA GLN A 24 20.67 18.70 -29.28
C GLN A 24 20.66 20.18 -28.91
N THR A 25 19.51 20.82 -28.82
CA THR A 25 19.42 22.13 -28.18
C THR A 25 18.92 21.97 -26.75
N THR A 26 19.80 22.11 -25.79
CA THR A 26 19.41 22.32 -24.38
C THR A 26 18.66 23.64 -24.29
N VAL A 27 17.32 23.58 -24.27
CA VAL A 27 16.47 24.74 -24.06
C VAL A 27 16.50 25.11 -22.59
N ASP A 28 17.13 26.20 -22.22
CA ASP A 28 17.07 26.72 -20.87
C ASP A 28 15.64 27.20 -20.51
N ARG A 29 15.34 27.31 -19.23
CA ARG A 29 14.02 27.69 -18.73
C ARG A 29 13.57 29.09 -19.25
N ARG A 30 14.51 30.00 -19.51
CA ARG A 30 14.21 31.34 -20.06
C ARG A 30 13.94 31.29 -21.57
N ALA A 31 14.62 30.43 -22.30
CA ALA A 31 14.37 30.21 -23.73
C ALA A 31 13.00 29.56 -23.95
N PHE A 32 12.62 28.62 -23.09
CA PHE A 32 11.28 27.98 -23.12
C PHE A 32 10.18 29.02 -22.86
N LEU A 33 10.31 29.87 -21.85
CA LEU A 33 9.30 30.90 -21.52
C LEU A 33 9.18 32.00 -22.59
N ARG A 34 10.29 32.36 -23.26
CA ARG A 34 10.25 33.30 -24.40
C ARG A 34 9.62 32.68 -25.65
N GLY A 35 9.88 31.40 -25.90
CA GLY A 35 9.29 30.65 -27.01
C GLY A 35 7.77 30.46 -26.86
N SER A 36 7.27 30.23 -25.67
CA SER A 36 5.83 30.12 -25.41
C SER A 36 5.10 31.46 -25.57
N GLY A 37 5.71 32.59 -25.21
CA GLY A 37 5.15 33.92 -25.45
C GLY A 37 5.06 34.28 -26.95
N LEU A 38 6.05 33.88 -27.75
CA LEU A 38 6.05 34.09 -29.20
C LEU A 38 5.05 33.19 -29.94
N ALA A 39 4.77 31.98 -29.43
CA ALA A 39 3.77 31.11 -30.02
C ALA A 39 2.34 31.66 -29.87
N ILE A 40 2.03 32.31 -28.76
CA ILE A 40 0.72 32.96 -28.53
C ILE A 40 0.60 34.23 -29.37
N GLY A 41 1.66 35.03 -29.48
CA GLY A 41 1.70 36.22 -30.34
C GLY A 41 1.66 35.89 -31.86
N GLY A 42 2.26 34.76 -32.27
CA GLY A 42 2.23 34.29 -33.68
C GLY A 42 0.85 33.82 -34.15
N LEU A 43 0.10 33.18 -33.29
CA LEU A 43 -1.27 32.73 -33.59
C LEU A 43 -2.25 33.90 -33.83
N THR A 44 -2.09 35.01 -33.09
CA THR A 44 -2.92 36.22 -33.30
C THR A 44 -2.53 36.98 -34.55
N ALA A 45 -1.25 36.96 -34.97
CA ALA A 45 -0.81 37.60 -36.23
C ALA A 45 -1.28 36.83 -37.47
N ILE A 46 -1.37 35.51 -37.46
CA ILE A 46 -1.85 34.68 -38.56
C ILE A 46 -3.37 34.86 -38.77
N ALA A 47 -4.12 35.07 -37.71
CA ALA A 47 -5.56 35.38 -37.79
C ALA A 47 -5.86 36.73 -38.44
N ALA A 48 -4.91 37.68 -38.36
CA ALA A 48 -5.06 39.03 -38.92
C ALA A 48 -4.68 39.12 -40.41
N THR A 49 -3.97 38.13 -40.98
CA THR A 49 -3.47 38.16 -42.40
C THR A 49 -4.21 37.25 -43.36
N GLY A 50 -5.32 36.60 -42.96
CA GLY A 50 -6.17 35.82 -43.86
C GLY A 50 -5.51 34.58 -44.48
N GLY A 51 -4.40 34.11 -43.92
CA GLY A 51 -3.75 32.88 -44.35
C GLY A 51 -4.59 31.64 -44.01
N THR A 52 -4.96 30.86 -44.99
CA THR A 52 -5.61 29.55 -44.83
C THR A 52 -4.64 28.63 -44.10
N VAL A 53 -4.84 28.45 -42.81
CA VAL A 53 -4.22 27.35 -42.06
C VAL A 53 -4.92 26.07 -42.54
N THR A 54 -4.20 25.27 -43.34
CA THR A 54 -4.62 23.89 -43.58
C THR A 54 -4.61 23.19 -42.25
N GLN A 55 -5.79 23.02 -41.65
CA GLN A 55 -5.94 22.11 -40.52
C GLN A 55 -5.47 20.74 -41.01
N ALA A 56 -4.35 20.28 -40.44
CA ALA A 56 -4.06 18.86 -40.50
C ALA A 56 -5.22 18.19 -39.82
N THR A 57 -6.12 17.62 -40.62
CA THR A 57 -7.16 16.71 -40.13
C THR A 57 -6.41 15.56 -39.48
N ALA A 58 -6.24 15.62 -38.15
CA ALA A 58 -6.03 14.44 -37.37
C ALA A 58 -7.17 13.51 -37.81
N ALA A 59 -6.82 12.40 -38.44
CA ALA A 59 -7.79 11.37 -38.79
C ALA A 59 -8.61 11.15 -37.53
N THR A 60 -9.90 11.45 -37.59
CA THR A 60 -10.87 11.10 -36.57
C THR A 60 -10.79 9.59 -36.44
N ALA A 61 -9.95 9.11 -35.53
CA ALA A 61 -10.12 7.79 -34.97
C ALA A 61 -11.58 7.73 -34.53
N ALA A 62 -12.34 6.82 -35.15
CA ALA A 62 -13.74 6.64 -34.84
C ALA A 62 -13.91 6.72 -33.34
N ASN A 63 -14.79 7.63 -32.87
CA ASN A 63 -15.09 7.85 -31.47
C ASN A 63 -15.72 6.57 -30.89
N ALA A 64 -14.90 5.55 -30.59
CA ALA A 64 -15.34 4.48 -29.75
C ALA A 64 -15.60 5.11 -28.39
N ALA A 65 -16.83 4.96 -27.89
CA ALA A 65 -17.23 5.54 -26.60
C ALA A 65 -16.30 5.01 -25.48
N VAL A 66 -15.70 5.92 -24.74
CA VAL A 66 -14.93 5.55 -23.58
C VAL A 66 -15.90 5.20 -22.46
N GLU A 67 -15.85 3.97 -22.00
CA GLU A 67 -16.59 3.51 -20.83
C GLU A 67 -15.75 3.75 -19.58
N THR A 68 -16.37 4.19 -18.49
CA THR A 68 -15.71 4.34 -17.19
C THR A 68 -16.16 3.24 -16.23
N VAL A 69 -15.19 2.55 -15.63
CA VAL A 69 -15.43 1.45 -14.67
C VAL A 69 -14.75 1.76 -13.34
N LYS A 70 -15.52 1.77 -12.25
CA LYS A 70 -14.94 1.85 -10.91
C LYS A 70 -14.30 0.53 -10.51
N SER A 71 -13.08 0.60 -10.00
CA SER A 71 -12.33 -0.54 -9.48
C SER A 71 -11.52 -0.13 -8.25
N VAL A 72 -10.73 -1.04 -7.71
CA VAL A 72 -9.93 -0.85 -6.50
C VAL A 72 -8.47 -1.17 -6.78
N CYS A 73 -7.57 -0.30 -6.33
CA CYS A 73 -6.13 -0.55 -6.34
C CYS A 73 -5.79 -1.70 -5.37
N THR A 74 -5.07 -2.71 -5.85
CA THR A 74 -4.72 -3.91 -5.08
C THR A 74 -3.35 -3.85 -4.41
N HIS A 75 -2.62 -2.73 -4.49
CA HIS A 75 -1.24 -2.66 -4.00
C HIS A 75 -1.13 -2.64 -2.47
N CYS A 76 -2.05 -1.98 -1.78
CA CYS A 76 -2.02 -1.90 -0.31
C CYS A 76 -3.43 -1.84 0.28
N SER A 77 -3.51 -1.92 1.61
CA SER A 77 -4.76 -1.96 2.35
C SER A 77 -5.59 -0.67 2.35
N VAL A 78 -5.08 0.44 1.83
CA VAL A 78 -5.90 1.66 1.68
C VAL A 78 -7.10 1.42 0.77
N GLY A 79 -6.95 0.55 -0.25
CA GLY A 79 -8.06 0.23 -1.15
C GLY A 79 -8.52 1.43 -1.96
N CYS A 80 -7.58 2.24 -2.47
CA CYS A 80 -7.89 3.43 -3.26
C CYS A 80 -8.80 3.09 -4.44
N THR A 81 -9.87 3.83 -4.60
CA THR A 81 -10.75 3.72 -5.76
C THR A 81 -10.05 4.23 -7.02
N VAL A 82 -10.13 3.45 -8.06
CA VAL A 82 -9.63 3.75 -9.40
C VAL A 82 -10.82 3.83 -10.36
N ILE A 83 -10.86 4.86 -11.19
CA ILE A 83 -11.80 4.99 -12.32
C ILE A 83 -11.00 4.59 -13.56
N ALA A 84 -11.25 3.41 -14.07
CA ALA A 84 -10.65 2.92 -15.31
C ALA A 84 -11.41 3.48 -16.50
N GLU A 85 -10.70 4.01 -17.49
CA GLU A 85 -11.20 4.40 -18.79
C GLU A 85 -10.96 3.25 -19.77
N VAL A 86 -12.02 2.67 -20.29
CA VAL A 86 -11.97 1.49 -21.14
C VAL A 86 -12.48 1.85 -22.54
N GLN A 87 -11.71 1.53 -23.56
CA GLN A 87 -12.07 1.69 -24.95
C GLN A 87 -11.82 0.37 -25.69
N ASP A 88 -12.82 -0.15 -26.36
CA ASP A 88 -12.75 -1.43 -27.08
C ASP A 88 -12.21 -2.60 -26.22
N GLY A 89 -12.61 -2.66 -24.94
CA GLY A 89 -12.15 -3.67 -23.97
C GLY A 89 -10.72 -3.48 -23.47
N VAL A 90 -10.06 -2.39 -23.83
CA VAL A 90 -8.71 -2.06 -23.38
C VAL A 90 -8.76 -0.94 -22.34
N TRP A 91 -8.09 -1.13 -21.22
CA TRP A 91 -7.92 -0.08 -20.21
C TRP A 91 -6.89 0.95 -20.70
N THR A 92 -7.38 2.07 -21.23
CA THR A 92 -6.56 3.09 -21.91
C THR A 92 -6.08 4.20 -20.98
N GLY A 93 -6.90 4.60 -20.01
CA GLY A 93 -6.59 5.65 -19.06
C GLY A 93 -7.13 5.36 -17.66
N GLN A 94 -6.73 6.15 -16.67
CA GLN A 94 -7.30 6.05 -15.33
C GLN A 94 -7.25 7.37 -14.58
N GLU A 95 -8.26 7.54 -13.73
CA GLU A 95 -8.37 8.62 -12.77
C GLU A 95 -8.53 8.07 -11.34
N PRO A 96 -8.17 8.84 -10.30
CA PRO A 96 -8.53 8.49 -8.94
C PRO A 96 -10.04 8.64 -8.72
N GLY A 97 -10.61 7.86 -7.79
CA GLY A 97 -12.00 8.06 -7.37
C GLY A 97 -12.16 9.37 -6.62
N TRP A 98 -12.68 10.39 -7.26
CA TRP A 98 -12.88 11.73 -6.70
C TRP A 98 -13.88 11.76 -5.55
N ASP A 99 -14.88 10.89 -5.61
CA ASP A 99 -15.95 10.71 -4.61
C ASP A 99 -15.61 9.66 -3.54
N SER A 100 -14.43 9.06 -3.60
CA SER A 100 -14.02 8.02 -2.67
C SER A 100 -13.60 8.60 -1.31
N PRO A 101 -14.20 8.14 -0.21
CA PRO A 101 -13.80 8.57 1.13
C PRO A 101 -12.42 8.05 1.53
N PHE A 102 -11.88 7.03 0.84
CA PHE A 102 -10.60 6.40 1.18
C PHE A 102 -9.40 7.13 0.59
N ASN A 103 -9.46 7.51 -0.67
CA ASN A 103 -8.33 8.15 -1.35
C ASN A 103 -8.54 9.62 -1.69
N LEU A 104 -9.74 10.17 -1.45
CA LEU A 104 -10.01 11.61 -1.55
C LEU A 104 -9.53 12.23 -2.87
N GLY A 105 -9.73 11.52 -3.98
CA GLY A 105 -9.27 11.96 -5.29
C GLY A 105 -7.75 11.88 -5.52
N ALA A 106 -7.03 11.08 -4.74
CA ALA A 106 -5.57 10.94 -4.89
C ALA A 106 -5.11 9.52 -5.21
N HIS A 107 -3.97 9.42 -5.89
CA HIS A 107 -3.20 8.20 -6.05
C HIS A 107 -1.76 8.40 -5.58
N CYS A 108 -1.15 7.35 -5.06
CA CYS A 108 0.31 7.27 -4.97
C CYS A 108 0.88 6.71 -6.29
N ALA A 109 2.21 6.70 -6.44
CA ALA A 109 2.87 6.18 -7.64
C ALA A 109 2.46 4.74 -7.99
N LYS A 110 2.21 3.89 -6.98
CA LYS A 110 1.74 2.51 -7.19
C LYS A 110 0.32 2.48 -7.77
N GLY A 111 -0.59 3.28 -7.21
CA GLY A 111 -1.97 3.40 -7.71
C GLY A 111 -2.04 3.98 -9.11
N ALA A 112 -1.21 4.99 -9.41
CA ALA A 112 -1.11 5.56 -10.75
C ALA A 112 -0.63 4.54 -11.81
N ALA A 113 0.17 3.55 -11.40
CA ALA A 113 0.72 2.53 -12.29
C ALA A 113 -0.09 1.21 -12.30
N VAL A 114 -1.25 1.15 -11.65
CA VAL A 114 -2.00 -0.13 -11.53
C VAL A 114 -2.46 -0.68 -12.87
N ARG A 115 -2.72 0.17 -13.86
CA ARG A 115 -3.05 -0.23 -15.23
C ARG A 115 -1.98 -1.14 -15.86
N GLU A 116 -0.71 -0.91 -15.57
CA GLU A 116 0.40 -1.71 -16.11
C GLU A 116 0.32 -3.18 -15.68
N HIS A 117 -0.31 -3.48 -14.55
CA HIS A 117 -0.55 -4.87 -14.13
C HIS A 117 -1.58 -5.58 -15.00
N ALA A 118 -2.51 -4.84 -15.58
CA ALA A 118 -3.55 -5.41 -16.45
C ALA A 118 -3.08 -5.55 -17.91
N HIS A 119 -2.40 -4.53 -18.45
CA HIS A 119 -2.08 -4.41 -19.87
C HIS A 119 -0.60 -4.22 -20.19
N GLY A 120 0.29 -4.20 -19.21
CA GLY A 120 1.74 -4.07 -19.43
C GLY A 120 2.29 -5.20 -20.30
N GLU A 121 3.34 -4.90 -21.08
CA GLU A 121 3.98 -5.87 -22.00
C GLU A 121 4.46 -7.14 -21.28
N ARG A 122 4.83 -7.00 -19.99
CA ARG A 122 5.30 -8.13 -19.15
C ARG A 122 4.18 -8.97 -18.55
N ARG A 123 2.91 -8.59 -18.75
CA ARG A 123 1.76 -9.34 -18.26
C ARG A 123 1.68 -10.69 -18.95
N LEU A 124 1.66 -11.78 -18.18
CA LEU A 124 1.34 -13.12 -18.68
C LEU A 124 -0.13 -13.16 -19.13
N LYS A 125 -0.35 -13.49 -20.39
CA LYS A 125 -1.69 -13.56 -21.00
C LYS A 125 -2.17 -15.00 -21.20
N TYR A 126 -1.27 -15.95 -21.09
CA TYR A 126 -1.51 -17.36 -21.33
C TYR A 126 -0.75 -18.21 -20.33
N PRO A 127 -1.23 -19.45 -20.02
CA PRO A 127 -0.46 -20.36 -19.20
C PRO A 127 0.84 -20.75 -19.88
N MET A 128 1.85 -20.97 -19.08
CA MET A 128 3.19 -21.33 -19.53
C MET A 128 3.64 -22.60 -18.81
N LYS A 129 4.23 -23.55 -19.54
CA LYS A 129 4.84 -24.75 -19.01
C LYS A 129 6.35 -24.72 -19.23
N LYS A 130 7.12 -25.09 -18.22
CA LYS A 130 8.57 -25.16 -18.33
C LYS A 130 8.98 -26.55 -18.84
N GLU A 131 9.58 -26.62 -20.03
CA GLU A 131 10.08 -27.84 -20.65
C GLU A 131 11.50 -27.64 -21.15
N GLY A 132 12.40 -28.52 -20.78
CA GLY A 132 13.81 -28.41 -21.18
C GLY A 132 14.52 -27.12 -20.72
N GLY A 133 14.05 -26.53 -19.63
CA GLY A 133 14.59 -25.28 -19.10
C GLY A 133 13.95 -24.01 -19.67
N GLU A 134 13.14 -24.12 -20.72
CA GLU A 134 12.48 -23.00 -21.39
C GLU A 134 10.98 -22.95 -21.09
N TRP A 135 10.41 -21.70 -21.02
CA TRP A 135 9.00 -21.50 -20.84
C TRP A 135 8.27 -21.53 -22.18
N LYS A 136 7.36 -22.48 -22.35
CA LYS A 136 6.52 -22.64 -23.55
C LYS A 136 5.07 -22.29 -23.24
N ARG A 137 4.42 -21.56 -24.15
CA ARG A 137 3.00 -21.30 -24.06
C ARG A 137 2.21 -22.58 -24.30
N ILE A 138 1.21 -22.83 -23.43
CA ILE A 138 0.23 -23.92 -23.59
C ILE A 138 -1.19 -23.34 -23.62
N SER A 139 -2.19 -24.13 -23.98
CA SER A 139 -3.59 -23.74 -23.89
C SER A 139 -4.11 -23.77 -22.45
N TRP A 140 -5.20 -23.08 -22.17
CA TRP A 140 -5.89 -23.17 -20.89
C TRP A 140 -6.43 -24.57 -20.63
N GLU A 141 -6.98 -25.24 -21.64
CA GLU A 141 -7.47 -26.61 -21.57
C GLU A 141 -6.34 -27.55 -21.12
N GLN A 142 -5.22 -27.53 -21.83
CA GLN A 142 -4.05 -28.33 -21.47
C GLN A 142 -3.58 -28.04 -20.03
N ALA A 143 -3.52 -26.76 -19.63
CA ALA A 143 -3.09 -26.39 -18.27
C ALA A 143 -4.04 -26.93 -17.21
N ILE A 144 -5.35 -26.84 -17.42
CA ILE A 144 -6.37 -27.33 -16.49
C ILE A 144 -6.30 -28.86 -16.38
N ASP A 145 -6.20 -29.55 -17.50
CA ASP A 145 -6.14 -31.04 -17.53
C ASP A 145 -4.88 -31.55 -16.85
N GLU A 146 -3.71 -31.01 -17.17
CA GLU A 146 -2.45 -31.43 -16.57
C GLU A 146 -2.37 -31.13 -15.06
N ILE A 147 -2.77 -29.91 -14.66
CA ILE A 147 -2.75 -29.50 -13.24
C ILE A 147 -3.81 -30.27 -12.46
N GLY A 148 -5.05 -30.31 -12.97
CA GLY A 148 -6.16 -30.99 -12.33
C GLY A 148 -5.93 -32.50 -12.23
N GLY A 149 -5.46 -33.11 -13.30
CA GLY A 149 -5.09 -34.54 -13.31
C GLY A 149 -3.99 -34.85 -12.31
N GLY A 150 -2.90 -34.08 -12.32
CA GLY A 150 -1.80 -34.25 -11.35
C GLY A 150 -2.24 -34.06 -9.90
N MET A 151 -3.06 -33.06 -9.61
CA MET A 151 -3.61 -32.83 -8.27
C MET A 151 -4.52 -33.99 -7.84
N MET A 152 -5.37 -34.51 -8.72
CA MET A 152 -6.24 -35.64 -8.40
C MET A 152 -5.44 -36.90 -8.14
N GLN A 153 -4.38 -37.14 -8.89
CA GLN A 153 -3.46 -38.24 -8.66
C GLN A 153 -2.80 -38.14 -7.28
N ILE A 154 -2.24 -36.98 -6.93
CA ILE A 154 -1.62 -36.73 -5.61
C ILE A 154 -2.64 -36.97 -4.50
N ARG A 155 -3.88 -36.51 -4.68
CA ARG A 155 -4.96 -36.71 -3.70
C ARG A 155 -5.29 -38.18 -3.50
N GLN A 156 -5.28 -38.99 -4.58
CA GLN A 156 -5.53 -40.44 -4.51
C GLN A 156 -4.40 -41.17 -3.82
N GLU A 157 -3.16 -40.81 -4.10
CA GLU A 157 -1.96 -41.48 -3.57
C GLU A 157 -1.63 -41.09 -2.13
N SER A 158 -1.82 -39.82 -1.79
CA SER A 158 -1.31 -39.22 -0.54
C SER A 158 -2.37 -38.49 0.31
N GLY A 159 -3.62 -38.51 -0.13
CA GLY A 159 -4.74 -37.85 0.54
C GLY A 159 -4.83 -36.35 0.27
N PRO A 160 -5.94 -35.69 0.69
CA PRO A 160 -6.19 -34.28 0.43
C PRO A 160 -5.22 -33.34 1.17
N ASP A 161 -4.68 -33.75 2.30
CA ASP A 161 -3.75 -32.94 3.11
C ASP A 161 -2.33 -32.86 2.52
N SER A 162 -2.05 -33.59 1.46
CA SER A 162 -0.78 -33.48 0.71
C SER A 162 -0.66 -32.19 -0.11
N VAL A 163 -1.76 -31.44 -0.27
CA VAL A 163 -1.80 -30.17 -0.99
C VAL A 163 -1.95 -29.02 -0.02
N TYR A 164 -1.05 -28.03 -0.11
CA TYR A 164 -1.11 -26.79 0.66
C TYR A 164 -1.64 -25.64 -0.19
N TRP A 165 -2.61 -24.94 0.34
CA TRP A 165 -3.31 -23.83 -0.32
C TRP A 165 -2.85 -22.51 0.25
N LEU A 166 -2.10 -21.74 -0.51
CA LEU A 166 -1.57 -20.43 -0.09
C LEU A 166 -2.32 -19.28 -0.73
N GLY A 167 -3.09 -18.57 0.07
CA GLY A 167 -3.82 -17.36 -0.32
C GLY A 167 -2.94 -16.11 -0.38
N SER A 168 -3.52 -15.01 -0.82
CA SER A 168 -2.83 -13.74 -1.03
C SER A 168 -3.65 -12.54 -0.60
N ALA A 169 -2.98 -11.49 -0.07
CA ALA A 169 -3.58 -10.17 0.17
C ALA A 169 -4.00 -9.43 -1.12
N LYS A 170 -3.70 -10.01 -2.29
CA LYS A 170 -4.08 -9.43 -3.58
C LYS A 170 -5.39 -10.02 -4.13
N HIS A 171 -5.98 -10.97 -3.43
CA HIS A 171 -7.32 -11.45 -3.73
C HIS A 171 -8.36 -10.37 -3.40
N ASN A 172 -9.37 -10.23 -4.27
CA ASN A 172 -10.61 -9.58 -3.87
C ASN A 172 -11.46 -10.52 -2.99
N ASN A 173 -12.57 -10.05 -2.45
CA ASN A 173 -13.40 -10.82 -1.53
C ASN A 173 -13.95 -12.10 -2.20
N GLU A 174 -14.38 -12.01 -3.45
CA GLU A 174 -14.92 -13.12 -4.23
C GLU A 174 -13.86 -14.19 -4.48
N GLN A 175 -12.65 -13.79 -4.84
CA GLN A 175 -11.52 -14.71 -5.03
C GLN A 175 -11.14 -15.39 -3.71
N ALA A 176 -11.07 -14.67 -2.60
CA ALA A 176 -10.75 -15.22 -1.30
C ALA A 176 -11.83 -16.23 -0.83
N TYR A 177 -13.10 -15.92 -1.04
CA TYR A 177 -14.22 -16.82 -0.77
C TYR A 177 -14.14 -18.10 -1.61
N LEU A 178 -13.98 -17.97 -2.92
CA LEU A 178 -13.90 -19.12 -3.83
C LEU A 178 -12.67 -20.00 -3.52
N PHE A 179 -11.54 -19.37 -3.24
CA PHE A 179 -10.32 -20.08 -2.88
C PHE A 179 -10.51 -20.92 -1.61
N ARG A 180 -11.06 -20.33 -0.55
CA ARG A 180 -11.32 -21.05 0.70
C ARG A 180 -12.40 -22.13 0.53
N LYS A 181 -13.46 -21.84 -0.21
CA LYS A 181 -14.50 -22.82 -0.53
C LYS A 181 -13.95 -24.00 -1.31
N PHE A 182 -13.08 -23.77 -2.30
CA PHE A 182 -12.46 -24.81 -3.09
C PHE A 182 -11.56 -25.71 -2.23
N ALA A 183 -10.74 -25.13 -1.35
CA ALA A 183 -9.91 -25.90 -0.44
C ALA A 183 -10.74 -26.76 0.54
N ALA A 184 -11.86 -26.23 1.03
CA ALA A 184 -12.78 -27.00 1.86
C ALA A 184 -13.44 -28.16 1.08
N TYR A 185 -13.83 -27.91 -0.17
CA TYR A 185 -14.38 -28.94 -1.06
C TYR A 185 -13.33 -30.01 -1.42
N TRP A 186 -12.07 -29.58 -1.58
CA TRP A 186 -10.94 -30.48 -1.77
C TRP A 186 -10.75 -31.44 -0.59
N GLY A 187 -11.12 -31.01 0.62
CA GLY A 187 -11.12 -31.83 1.84
C GLY A 187 -9.91 -31.62 2.74
N THR A 188 -9.31 -30.43 2.73
CA THR A 188 -8.16 -30.11 3.58
C THR A 188 -8.36 -28.81 4.36
N ASN A 189 -7.69 -28.74 5.53
CA ASN A 189 -7.48 -27.52 6.31
C ASN A 189 -6.10 -26.91 6.10
N ASN A 190 -5.26 -27.47 5.22
CA ASN A 190 -3.94 -26.94 4.89
C ASN A 190 -4.07 -25.68 4.02
N VAL A 191 -4.66 -24.64 4.58
CA VAL A 191 -4.92 -23.34 3.95
C VAL A 191 -4.31 -22.27 4.80
N ASP A 192 -3.50 -21.42 4.23
CA ASP A 192 -2.94 -20.26 4.90
C ASP A 192 -2.83 -19.07 3.95
N HIS A 193 -2.32 -17.98 4.43
CA HIS A 193 -2.30 -16.70 3.75
C HIS A 193 -0.96 -16.00 4.04
N GLN A 194 -0.50 -15.13 3.16
CA GLN A 194 0.75 -14.41 3.38
C GLN A 194 0.75 -13.57 4.67
N ALA A 195 -0.42 -13.25 5.22
CA ALA A 195 -0.55 -12.59 6.52
C ALA A 195 0.04 -13.40 7.68
N ARG A 196 0.21 -14.74 7.51
CA ARG A 196 0.93 -15.57 8.47
C ARG A 196 2.33 -15.03 8.76
N ILE A 197 3.03 -14.53 7.76
CA ILE A 197 4.39 -14.00 7.88
C ILE A 197 4.35 -12.47 8.13
N CYS A 198 3.34 -11.78 7.62
CA CYS A 198 3.24 -10.33 7.63
C CYS A 198 2.54 -9.77 8.88
N HIS A 199 1.42 -10.36 9.28
CA HIS A 199 0.53 -9.84 10.34
C HIS A 199 0.23 -10.85 11.46
N SER A 200 0.85 -12.02 11.51
CA SER A 200 0.45 -13.08 12.44
C SER A 200 0.42 -12.64 13.89
N THR A 201 1.40 -11.87 14.33
CA THR A 201 1.47 -11.31 15.69
C THR A 201 0.31 -10.35 15.96
N THR A 202 0.06 -9.41 15.06
CA THR A 202 -1.05 -8.45 15.18
C THR A 202 -2.40 -9.16 15.07
N VAL A 203 -2.57 -10.07 14.12
CA VAL A 203 -3.82 -10.84 13.96
C VAL A 203 -4.11 -11.66 15.20
N ALA A 204 -3.12 -12.36 15.76
CA ALA A 204 -3.28 -13.15 16.98
C ALA A 204 -3.58 -12.25 18.20
N GLY A 205 -2.86 -11.15 18.37
CA GLY A 205 -3.07 -10.19 19.44
C GLY A 205 -4.48 -9.58 19.40
N VAL A 206 -4.91 -9.11 18.24
CA VAL A 206 -6.24 -8.52 18.03
C VAL A 206 -7.34 -9.58 18.23
N ALA A 207 -7.18 -10.79 17.70
CA ALA A 207 -8.15 -11.87 17.86
C ALA A 207 -8.30 -12.30 19.32
N ASN A 208 -7.22 -12.40 20.05
CA ASN A 208 -7.25 -12.77 21.47
C ASN A 208 -7.82 -11.67 22.37
N THR A 209 -7.72 -10.40 21.95
CA THR A 209 -8.22 -9.26 22.73
C THR A 209 -9.68 -8.95 22.39
N TRP A 210 -10.06 -8.96 21.10
CA TRP A 210 -11.38 -8.53 20.63
C TRP A 210 -12.20 -9.64 19.96
N GLY A 211 -11.64 -10.85 19.89
CA GLY A 211 -12.34 -12.02 19.34
C GLY A 211 -12.24 -12.18 17.83
N TYR A 212 -11.68 -11.22 17.11
CA TYR A 212 -11.53 -11.28 15.66
C TYR A 212 -10.26 -10.53 15.17
N GLY A 213 -9.45 -11.17 14.35
CA GLY A 213 -8.18 -10.64 13.87
C GLY A 213 -8.30 -9.80 12.60
N ALA A 214 -8.90 -8.63 12.69
CA ALA A 214 -9.06 -7.73 11.56
C ALA A 214 -8.87 -6.26 11.98
N MET A 215 -8.73 -5.37 10.99
CA MET A 215 -8.73 -3.93 11.20
C MET A 215 -10.08 -3.49 11.77
N THR A 216 -10.08 -2.71 12.86
CA THR A 216 -11.30 -2.32 13.58
C THR A 216 -12.03 -1.15 12.92
N ASN A 217 -11.31 -0.30 12.20
CA ASN A 217 -11.81 0.94 11.59
C ASN A 217 -11.34 1.04 10.15
N SER A 218 -11.97 1.89 9.36
CA SER A 218 -11.49 2.23 8.02
C SER A 218 -10.51 3.41 8.06
N TYR A 219 -9.73 3.62 6.99
CA TYR A 219 -8.72 4.68 6.95
C TYR A 219 -9.31 6.09 7.10
N ASN A 220 -10.52 6.31 6.61
CA ASN A 220 -11.19 7.60 6.75
C ASN A 220 -11.55 7.93 8.21
N ASP A 221 -11.64 6.96 9.10
CA ASP A 221 -11.88 7.22 10.53
C ASP A 221 -10.69 7.92 11.21
N ILE A 222 -9.48 7.80 10.65
CA ILE A 222 -8.28 8.44 11.21
C ILE A 222 -8.46 9.95 11.32
N HIS A 223 -9.15 10.59 10.37
CA HIS A 223 -9.33 12.05 10.43
C HIS A 223 -10.23 12.53 11.58
N ASN A 224 -10.96 11.63 12.23
CA ASN A 224 -11.74 11.95 13.44
C ASN A 224 -10.90 11.90 14.72
N SER A 225 -9.65 11.42 14.64
CA SER A 225 -8.78 11.25 15.80
C SER A 225 -8.39 12.58 16.44
N LYS A 226 -8.26 12.57 17.76
CA LYS A 226 -7.72 13.69 18.55
C LYS A 226 -6.25 13.45 18.93
N ALA A 227 -5.73 12.23 18.80
CA ALA A 227 -4.33 11.85 18.85
C ALA A 227 -4.10 10.65 17.97
N ILE A 228 -2.93 10.56 17.35
CA ILE A 228 -2.54 9.45 16.47
C ILE A 228 -1.25 8.84 16.97
N PHE A 229 -1.27 7.53 17.24
CA PHE A 229 -0.12 6.78 17.70
C PHE A 229 0.24 5.70 16.68
N ILE A 230 1.44 5.80 16.10
CA ILE A 230 1.97 4.83 15.13
C ILE A 230 3.20 4.18 15.75
N ILE A 231 3.19 2.86 15.85
CA ILE A 231 4.32 2.07 16.35
C ILE A 231 4.76 1.05 15.30
N GLY A 232 6.05 1.07 14.92
CA GLY A 232 6.66 0.15 13.96
C GLY A 232 6.09 0.23 12.55
N GLY A 233 5.33 1.26 12.23
CA GLY A 233 4.67 1.44 10.93
C GLY A 233 5.24 2.61 10.13
N ASN A 234 5.36 2.45 8.81
CA ASN A 234 5.78 3.51 7.90
C ASN A 234 4.76 3.74 6.77
N PRO A 235 3.55 4.21 7.11
CA PRO A 235 2.50 4.43 6.11
C PRO A 235 2.86 5.44 5.02
N ALA A 236 3.75 6.41 5.28
CA ALA A 236 4.22 7.34 4.26
C ALA A 236 4.87 6.64 3.05
N GLU A 237 5.46 5.47 3.23
CA GLU A 237 6.04 4.67 2.16
C GLU A 237 5.13 3.50 1.75
N ALA A 238 4.61 2.76 2.73
CA ALA A 238 3.83 1.56 2.46
C ALA A 238 2.38 1.86 2.05
N HIS A 239 1.76 2.89 2.62
CA HIS A 239 0.35 3.26 2.46
C HIS A 239 0.18 4.77 2.23
N PRO A 240 0.85 5.40 1.22
CA PRO A 240 1.04 6.86 1.17
C PRO A 240 -0.26 7.65 1.27
N VAL A 241 -1.32 7.18 0.63
CA VAL A 241 -2.62 7.88 0.60
C VAL A 241 -3.30 7.92 1.98
N SER A 242 -2.99 6.98 2.89
CA SER A 242 -3.51 7.04 4.26
C SER A 242 -3.06 8.27 5.03
N LEU A 243 -1.91 8.85 4.66
CA LEU A 243 -1.42 10.10 5.29
C LEU A 243 -2.34 11.30 5.05
N LEU A 244 -3.18 11.28 4.01
CA LEU A 244 -4.17 12.33 3.81
C LEU A 244 -5.12 12.42 5.01
N HIS A 245 -5.51 11.28 5.58
CA HIS A 245 -6.37 11.23 6.75
C HIS A 245 -5.64 11.65 8.02
N VAL A 246 -4.35 11.30 8.15
CA VAL A 246 -3.49 11.77 9.25
C VAL A 246 -3.34 13.28 9.20
N MET A 247 -3.05 13.85 8.02
CA MET A 247 -2.92 15.31 7.87
C MET A 247 -4.24 16.03 8.15
N LYS A 248 -5.38 15.48 7.70
CA LYS A 248 -6.70 16.02 8.04
C LYS A 248 -6.95 16.07 9.54
N ALA A 249 -6.60 15.00 10.29
CA ALA A 249 -6.73 15.01 11.74
C ALA A 249 -5.85 16.11 12.39
N LYS A 250 -4.63 16.28 11.91
CA LYS A 250 -3.73 17.35 12.38
C LYS A 250 -4.31 18.73 12.09
N GLU A 251 -4.85 18.95 10.90
CA GLU A 251 -5.41 20.25 10.48
C GLU A 251 -6.75 20.59 11.16
N GLN A 252 -7.64 19.61 11.28
CA GLN A 252 -9.01 19.84 11.75
C GLN A 252 -9.14 19.72 13.27
N ASN A 253 -8.39 18.81 13.89
CA ASN A 253 -8.53 18.47 15.30
C ASN A 253 -7.29 18.86 16.11
N ASN A 254 -6.25 19.43 15.49
CA ASN A 254 -4.93 19.64 16.10
C ASN A 254 -4.38 18.33 16.70
N ALA A 255 -4.69 17.18 16.09
CA ALA A 255 -4.33 15.87 16.60
C ALA A 255 -2.81 15.68 16.56
N PRO A 256 -2.13 15.51 17.70
CA PRO A 256 -0.72 15.20 17.72
C PRO A 256 -0.45 13.83 17.11
N LEU A 257 0.58 13.76 16.27
CA LEU A 257 1.10 12.53 15.69
C LEU A 257 2.32 12.07 16.45
N ILE A 258 2.22 10.92 17.10
CA ILE A 258 3.31 10.25 17.81
C ILE A 258 3.76 9.06 16.97
N VAL A 259 5.06 8.99 16.64
CA VAL A 259 5.64 7.89 15.88
C VAL A 259 6.76 7.23 16.67
N CYS A 260 6.57 5.95 16.99
CA CYS A 260 7.55 5.11 17.64
C CYS A 260 8.17 4.15 16.63
N ASP A 261 9.45 4.30 16.32
CA ASP A 261 10.13 3.46 15.34
C ASP A 261 11.64 3.43 15.64
N PRO A 262 12.32 2.28 15.54
CA PRO A 262 13.77 2.20 15.62
C PRO A 262 14.50 3.08 14.61
N ARG A 263 13.88 3.32 13.46
CA ARG A 263 14.39 4.13 12.34
C ARG A 263 13.59 5.42 12.18
N PHE A 264 14.25 6.53 11.95
CA PHE A 264 13.59 7.77 11.54
C PHE A 264 13.06 7.64 10.11
N THR A 265 11.78 7.32 9.99
CA THR A 265 11.10 7.05 8.72
C THR A 265 10.52 8.30 8.09
N ARG A 266 10.02 8.20 6.85
CA ARG A 266 9.24 9.29 6.24
C ARG A 266 7.99 9.63 7.03
N THR A 267 7.37 8.66 7.69
CA THR A 267 6.24 8.90 8.60
C THR A 267 6.69 9.68 9.83
N ALA A 268 7.83 9.31 10.41
CA ALA A 268 8.41 10.00 11.56
C ALA A 268 8.75 11.48 11.26
N ALA A 269 9.06 11.81 10.01
CA ALA A 269 9.31 13.18 9.60
C ALA A 269 8.09 14.13 9.73
N HIS A 270 6.88 13.58 9.86
CA HIS A 270 5.64 14.32 10.07
C HIS A 270 5.17 14.31 11.54
N ALA A 271 5.90 13.59 12.40
CA ALA A 271 5.53 13.42 13.80
C ALA A 271 5.75 14.71 14.62
N ASP A 272 4.86 14.94 15.58
CA ASP A 272 5.04 15.96 16.61
C ASP A 272 5.93 15.42 17.75
N GLU A 273 5.88 14.11 18.00
CA GLU A 273 6.79 13.40 18.89
C GLU A 273 7.31 12.14 18.21
N TYR A 274 8.63 12.04 18.00
CA TYR A 274 9.30 10.84 17.52
C TYR A 274 10.00 10.12 18.68
N VAL A 275 9.67 8.86 18.86
CA VAL A 275 10.22 8.00 19.91
C VAL A 275 11.07 6.90 19.29
N ARG A 276 12.37 6.94 19.54
CA ARG A 276 13.27 5.87 19.12
C ARG A 276 13.40 4.84 20.23
N PHE A 277 13.26 3.57 19.85
CA PHE A 277 13.46 2.45 20.79
C PHE A 277 14.24 1.31 20.13
N ARG A 278 14.76 0.37 20.92
CA ARG A 278 15.49 -0.79 20.39
C ARG A 278 14.53 -1.76 19.71
N PRO A 279 14.89 -2.36 18.55
CA PRO A 279 14.08 -3.40 17.91
C PRO A 279 13.77 -4.55 18.87
N GLY A 280 12.53 -5.05 18.86
CA GLY A 280 12.09 -6.16 19.71
C GLY A 280 11.71 -5.77 21.13
N THR A 281 11.66 -4.47 21.46
CA THR A 281 11.28 -3.99 22.79
C THR A 281 9.95 -3.24 22.80
N ASP A 282 9.09 -3.48 21.82
CA ASP A 282 7.80 -2.82 21.63
C ASP A 282 6.89 -2.98 22.84
N VAL A 283 6.82 -4.19 23.41
CA VAL A 283 5.99 -4.49 24.58
C VAL A 283 6.44 -3.66 25.79
N ALA A 284 7.75 -3.61 26.06
CA ALA A 284 8.31 -2.82 27.15
C ALA A 284 8.00 -1.32 26.98
N LEU A 285 8.08 -0.80 25.74
CA LEU A 285 7.72 0.57 25.43
C LEU A 285 6.25 0.87 25.77
N VAL A 286 5.34 -0.02 25.34
CA VAL A 286 3.90 0.14 25.61
C VAL A 286 3.60 0.02 27.10
N TRP A 287 4.23 -0.93 27.80
CA TRP A 287 4.09 -1.05 29.27
C TRP A 287 4.58 0.21 29.99
N GLY A 288 5.66 0.82 29.53
CA GLY A 288 6.15 2.08 30.10
C GLY A 288 5.17 3.25 29.91
N ILE A 289 4.52 3.33 28.76
CA ILE A 289 3.45 4.32 28.54
C ILE A 289 2.28 4.08 29.48
N LEU A 290 1.84 2.83 29.64
CA LEU A 290 0.76 2.44 30.56
C LEU A 290 1.13 2.68 32.01
N TRP A 291 2.39 2.44 32.40
CA TRP A 291 2.89 2.75 33.74
C TRP A 291 2.63 4.21 34.10
N HIS A 292 3.02 5.15 33.25
CA HIS A 292 2.77 6.57 33.46
C HIS A 292 1.27 6.92 33.50
N ILE A 293 0.45 6.27 32.68
CA ILE A 293 -1.01 6.48 32.70
C ILE A 293 -1.59 6.05 34.04
N PHE A 294 -1.20 4.88 34.56
CA PHE A 294 -1.76 4.35 35.80
C PHE A 294 -1.24 5.08 37.04
N GLU A 295 0.07 5.38 37.11
CA GLU A 295 0.66 6.10 38.24
C GLU A 295 0.11 7.53 38.40
N ASN A 296 -0.26 8.17 37.30
CA ASN A 296 -0.86 9.50 37.32
C ASN A 296 -2.39 9.50 37.35
N GLY A 297 -3.03 8.31 37.34
CA GLY A 297 -4.50 8.21 37.33
C GLY A 297 -5.16 8.78 36.09
N TRP A 298 -4.46 8.75 34.95
CA TRP A 298 -4.95 9.31 33.67
C TRP A 298 -5.81 8.34 32.86
N GLU A 299 -6.02 7.14 33.35
CA GLU A 299 -6.85 6.14 32.68
C GLU A 299 -8.32 6.52 32.68
N ASP A 300 -9.09 6.02 31.71
CA ASP A 300 -10.52 6.06 31.69
C ASP A 300 -11.11 4.95 32.57
N LYS A 301 -11.36 5.27 33.85
CA LYS A 301 -11.85 4.30 34.84
C LYS A 301 -13.21 3.72 34.50
N GLU A 302 -14.08 4.52 33.88
CA GLU A 302 -15.43 4.05 33.50
C GLU A 302 -15.35 3.10 32.30
N PHE A 303 -14.53 3.41 31.29
CA PHE A 303 -14.28 2.51 30.18
C PHE A 303 -13.70 1.18 30.68
N ILE A 304 -12.69 1.23 31.55
CA ILE A 304 -12.07 0.04 32.13
C ILE A 304 -13.11 -0.78 32.86
N ARG A 305 -13.90 -0.17 33.74
CA ARG A 305 -14.92 -0.85 34.54
C ARG A 305 -15.97 -1.56 33.68
N THR A 306 -16.35 -0.97 32.55
CA THR A 306 -17.48 -1.45 31.73
C THR A 306 -17.06 -2.27 30.52
N ARG A 307 -15.82 -2.17 30.06
CA ARG A 307 -15.39 -2.70 28.77
C ARG A 307 -14.13 -3.56 28.79
N VAL A 308 -13.37 -3.56 29.90
CA VAL A 308 -12.10 -4.28 29.95
C VAL A 308 -12.16 -5.40 30.97
N TRP A 309 -11.80 -6.58 30.51
CA TRP A 309 -11.63 -7.76 31.36
C TRP A 309 -10.14 -7.95 31.69
N GLY A 310 -9.84 -8.44 32.92
CA GLY A 310 -8.45 -8.78 33.31
C GLY A 310 -7.55 -7.61 33.63
N MET A 311 -8.11 -6.43 33.95
CA MET A 311 -7.31 -5.22 34.22
C MET A 311 -6.38 -5.36 35.42
N ASP A 312 -6.74 -6.14 36.44
CA ASP A 312 -5.91 -6.30 37.64
C ASP A 312 -4.59 -6.99 37.29
N GLN A 313 -4.62 -8.03 36.43
CA GLN A 313 -3.41 -8.70 35.95
C GLN A 313 -2.55 -7.76 35.10
N ILE A 314 -3.17 -6.91 34.29
CA ILE A 314 -2.45 -5.91 33.51
C ILE A 314 -1.76 -4.89 34.42
N ARG A 315 -2.43 -4.40 35.46
CA ARG A 315 -1.82 -3.48 36.44
C ARG A 315 -0.66 -4.11 37.18
N GLU A 316 -0.80 -5.35 37.59
CA GLU A 316 0.27 -6.11 38.25
C GLU A 316 1.51 -6.26 37.35
N GLU A 317 1.30 -6.55 36.07
CA GLU A 317 2.39 -6.65 35.11
C GLU A 317 3.04 -5.29 34.85
N VAL A 318 2.22 -4.27 34.58
CA VAL A 318 2.69 -2.90 34.28
C VAL A 318 3.49 -2.30 35.43
N ALA A 319 3.13 -2.59 36.69
CA ALA A 319 3.85 -2.07 37.86
C ALA A 319 5.33 -2.45 37.88
N LYS A 320 5.73 -3.53 37.20
CA LYS A 320 7.15 -3.97 37.07
C LYS A 320 7.95 -3.12 36.10
N TRP A 321 7.30 -2.37 35.25
CA TRP A 321 7.88 -1.62 34.13
C TRP A 321 8.06 -0.14 34.50
N THR A 322 8.88 0.12 35.53
CA THR A 322 9.20 1.49 35.93
C THR A 322 9.94 2.24 34.84
N PRO A 323 9.95 3.59 34.84
CA PRO A 323 10.66 4.39 33.84
C PRO A 323 12.13 3.96 33.65
N GLU A 324 12.82 3.61 34.75
CA GLU A 324 14.22 3.19 34.75
C GLU A 324 14.38 1.82 34.06
N GLU A 325 13.48 0.87 34.34
CA GLU A 325 13.51 -0.45 33.73
C GLU A 325 13.19 -0.37 32.25
N VAL A 326 12.18 0.43 31.86
CA VAL A 326 11.83 0.64 30.46
C VAL A 326 12.97 1.32 29.70
N GLU A 327 13.60 2.34 30.27
CA GLU A 327 14.76 3.01 29.66
C GLU A 327 15.92 2.03 29.48
N ARG A 328 16.20 1.20 30.47
CA ARG A 328 17.23 0.17 30.41
C ARG A 328 17.00 -0.80 29.25
N VAL A 329 15.76 -1.24 29.06
CA VAL A 329 15.37 -2.22 28.03
C VAL A 329 15.27 -1.58 26.66
N THR A 330 14.53 -0.48 26.55
CA THR A 330 14.17 0.14 25.25
C THR A 330 15.19 1.17 24.77
N GLY A 331 15.92 1.80 25.69
CA GLY A 331 16.77 2.95 25.43
C GLY A 331 15.99 4.26 25.27
N THR A 332 14.69 4.28 25.56
CA THR A 332 13.84 5.47 25.50
C THR A 332 13.78 6.13 26.87
N PRO A 333 14.14 7.43 27.02
CA PRO A 333 14.10 8.12 28.30
C PRO A 333 12.71 8.14 28.93
N GLY A 334 12.59 7.83 30.23
CA GLY A 334 11.32 7.77 30.95
C GLY A 334 10.49 9.04 30.82
N ARG A 335 11.15 10.24 30.92
CA ARG A 335 10.48 11.54 30.70
C ARG A 335 9.87 11.71 29.30
N GLN A 336 10.40 11.02 28.28
CA GLN A 336 9.83 11.03 26.94
C GLN A 336 8.54 10.20 26.91
N LEU A 337 8.55 9.03 27.56
CA LEU A 337 7.36 8.20 27.67
C LEU A 337 6.25 8.87 28.48
N GLU A 338 6.60 9.63 29.52
CA GLU A 338 5.62 10.43 30.26
C GLU A 338 4.92 11.46 29.35
N ARG A 339 5.67 12.18 28.49
CA ARG A 339 5.04 13.11 27.53
C ARG A 339 4.10 12.38 26.58
N VAL A 340 4.50 11.24 26.03
CA VAL A 340 3.66 10.41 25.16
C VAL A 340 2.39 9.97 25.90
N ALA A 341 2.52 9.43 27.09
CA ALA A 341 1.41 8.97 27.93
C ALA A 341 0.42 10.11 28.22
N ARG A 342 0.93 11.26 28.61
CA ARG A 342 0.13 12.47 28.88
C ARG A 342 -0.60 12.96 27.63
N THR A 343 0.08 12.95 26.48
CA THR A 343 -0.53 13.35 25.20
C THR A 343 -1.68 12.43 24.84
N LEU A 344 -1.50 11.11 24.94
CA LEU A 344 -2.56 10.14 24.65
C LEU A 344 -3.73 10.26 25.62
N ALA A 345 -3.45 10.43 26.92
CA ALA A 345 -4.48 10.51 27.96
C ALA A 345 -5.34 11.81 27.85
N ASN A 346 -4.75 12.92 27.44
CA ASN A 346 -5.44 14.19 27.33
C ASN A 346 -6.25 14.39 26.04
N ASN A 347 -6.09 13.49 25.04
CA ASN A 347 -6.76 13.58 23.76
C ASN A 347 -7.73 12.42 23.55
N ARG A 348 -8.70 12.29 24.44
CA ARG A 348 -9.74 11.24 24.41
C ARG A 348 -10.92 11.60 23.51
#